data_a6166b1a1ff4781e8cd57987be85ff98
#
_entry.id   a6166b1a1ff4781e8cd57987be85ff98
#
_cell.length_a   1.000
_cell.length_b   1.000
_cell.length_c   1.000
_cell.angle_alpha   90.00
_cell.angle_beta   90.00
_cell.angle_gamma   90.00
#
_symmetry.space_group_name_H-M   'P 1'
#
loop_
_entity.id
_entity.type
_entity.pdbx_description
1 polymer ?
#
loop_
_entity_poly.entity_id
_entity_poly.type
_entity_poly.pdbx_seq_one_letter_code
_entity_poly.pdbx_strand_id
1 'polypeptide(L)'
;SKKITDKPQLEDLPYQEKIFMNTVGYIGNGSDLVKQGIEFQGSTPRFKVINTRVTLSGAWFKTTFNNSLPEWSRPNIIINNQEVPYMGLYDMDEKKVYQTMNTSLMFDTHIPTLGLIFSTTIQAQWINKQRIDPNNTVPYSYMGADKVVHPYTDVEAKDPILKQLIHKERSSD
;
A
#
# COMPACT_ATOMS: atom_id res chain seq x y z
N SER A 1 -40.12 -33.95 26.91
CA SER A 1 -38.89 -33.18 27.23
C SER A 1 -37.67 -34.01 26.88
N LYS A 2 -37.15 -33.81 25.66
CA LYS A 2 -35.89 -34.40 25.23
C LYS A 2 -34.74 -33.50 25.76
N LYS A 3 -33.98 -34.02 26.70
CA LYS A 3 -32.70 -33.42 27.12
C LYS A 3 -31.75 -33.51 25.95
N ILE A 4 -31.36 -32.35 25.43
CA ILE A 4 -30.19 -32.21 24.51
C ILE A 4 -28.97 -32.28 25.40
N THR A 5 -28.34 -33.46 25.50
CA THR A 5 -27.12 -33.69 26.30
C THR A 5 -25.92 -34.06 25.47
N ASP A 6 -25.91 -33.73 24.19
CA ASP A 6 -24.71 -33.96 23.37
C ASP A 6 -24.14 -32.59 22.94
N LYS A 7 -23.41 -31.95 23.85
CA LYS A 7 -22.33 -31.04 23.42
C LYS A 7 -21.22 -31.93 22.92
N PRO A 8 -20.77 -31.80 21.65
CA PRO A 8 -19.61 -32.52 21.21
C PRO A 8 -18.47 -32.22 22.16
N GLN A 9 -17.91 -33.26 22.72
CA GLN A 9 -16.72 -33.16 23.57
C GLN A 9 -15.60 -32.54 22.71
N LEU A 10 -14.77 -31.68 23.28
CA LEU A 10 -13.65 -31.02 22.57
C LEU A 10 -12.69 -32.05 21.92
N GLU A 11 -12.73 -33.30 22.38
CA GLU A 11 -11.95 -34.44 21.93
C GLU A 11 -12.46 -35.00 20.57
N ASP A 12 -13.71 -34.72 20.19
CA ASP A 12 -14.31 -35.21 18.93
C ASP A 12 -14.09 -34.27 17.74
N LEU A 13 -13.45 -33.11 17.97
CA LEU A 13 -13.11 -32.19 16.89
C LEU A 13 -11.82 -32.66 16.23
N PRO A 14 -11.83 -32.85 14.88
CA PRO A 14 -10.61 -33.23 14.19
C PRO A 14 -9.52 -32.18 14.49
N TYR A 15 -8.38 -32.67 15.00
CA TYR A 15 -7.21 -31.83 15.27
C TYR A 15 -6.73 -31.21 13.96
N GLN A 16 -6.88 -29.90 13.84
CA GLN A 16 -6.34 -29.17 12.72
C GLN A 16 -4.96 -28.63 13.09
N GLU A 17 -3.92 -29.16 12.51
CA GLU A 17 -2.59 -28.56 12.59
C GLU A 17 -2.62 -27.24 11.83
N LYS A 18 -2.51 -26.14 12.57
CA LYS A 18 -2.34 -24.81 11.99
C LYS A 18 -0.92 -24.36 12.20
N ILE A 19 -0.27 -23.95 11.12
CA ILE A 19 1.01 -23.27 11.22
C ILE A 19 0.75 -21.84 11.60
N PHE A 20 1.19 -21.46 12.80
CA PHE A 20 1.23 -20.08 13.24
C PHE A 20 2.68 -19.58 13.16
N MET A 21 2.89 -18.53 12.38
CA MET A 21 4.13 -17.75 12.47
C MET A 21 3.83 -16.47 13.27
N ASN A 22 4.54 -16.31 14.37
CA ASN A 22 4.57 -15.03 15.04
C ASN A 22 5.48 -14.10 14.24
N THR A 23 4.89 -13.13 13.57
CA THR A 23 5.66 -12.07 12.92
C THR A 23 6.18 -11.12 13.99
N VAL A 24 7.48 -11.12 14.21
CA VAL A 24 8.15 -10.11 15.02
C VAL A 24 8.53 -8.98 14.07
N GLY A 25 7.84 -7.84 14.21
CA GLY A 25 8.23 -6.63 13.51
C GLY A 25 9.53 -6.08 14.08
N TYR A 26 10.54 -5.89 13.26
CA TYR A 26 11.74 -5.14 13.64
C TYR A 26 11.86 -3.89 12.75
N ILE A 27 12.47 -2.85 13.29
CA ILE A 27 12.76 -1.63 12.53
C ILE A 27 14.09 -1.86 11.81
N GLY A 28 14.06 -1.83 10.49
CA GLY A 28 15.22 -2.02 9.63
C GLY A 28 15.16 -1.17 8.37
N ASN A 29 16.28 -1.09 7.66
CA ASN A 29 16.40 -0.33 6.41
C ASN A 29 16.04 -1.23 5.21
N GLY A 30 14.83 -1.74 5.19
CA GLY A 30 14.36 -2.59 4.08
C GLY A 30 13.64 -1.86 2.96
N SER A 31 13.52 -0.55 3.06
CA SER A 31 12.78 0.25 2.08
C SER A 31 13.55 1.50 1.70
N ASP A 32 13.55 1.81 0.40
CA ASP A 32 14.11 3.03 -0.16
C ASP A 32 12.99 3.99 -0.56
N LEU A 33 13.13 5.26 -0.17
CA LEU A 33 12.22 6.32 -0.56
C LEU A 33 13.01 7.43 -1.25
N VAL A 34 12.69 7.66 -2.53
CA VAL A 34 13.26 8.75 -3.32
C VAL A 34 12.17 9.75 -3.63
N LYS A 35 12.33 11.01 -3.18
CA LYS A 35 11.43 12.11 -3.50
C LYS A 35 12.15 13.12 -4.37
N GLN A 36 11.59 13.43 -5.54
CA GLN A 36 12.10 14.41 -6.50
C GLN A 36 10.96 15.39 -6.82
N GLY A 37 11.30 16.66 -7.02
CA GLY A 37 10.27 17.63 -7.36
C GLY A 37 10.83 19.00 -7.67
N ILE A 38 9.92 19.85 -8.11
CA ILE A 38 10.17 21.27 -8.40
C ILE A 38 9.10 22.06 -7.67
N GLU A 39 9.57 23.10 -6.98
CA GLU A 39 8.70 24.10 -6.35
C GLU A 39 9.02 25.47 -6.94
N PHE A 40 8.00 26.27 -7.12
CA PHE A 40 8.16 27.63 -7.54
C PHE A 40 7.18 28.54 -6.79
N GLN A 41 7.61 29.76 -6.55
CA GLN A 41 6.79 30.82 -6.01
C GLN A 41 7.22 32.15 -6.61
N GLY A 42 6.26 32.93 -7.03
CA GLY A 42 6.46 34.29 -7.52
C GLY A 42 5.34 35.21 -7.08
N SER A 43 5.66 36.45 -6.80
CA SER A 43 4.67 37.46 -6.46
C SER A 43 4.93 38.75 -7.23
N THR A 44 3.83 39.43 -7.62
CA THR A 44 3.91 40.73 -8.27
C THR A 44 4.11 41.83 -7.23
N PRO A 45 4.67 43.00 -7.60
CA PRO A 45 4.46 44.21 -6.87
C PRO A 45 2.95 44.50 -6.75
N ARG A 46 2.56 45.29 -5.78
CA ARG A 46 1.16 45.67 -5.62
C ARG A 46 0.74 46.57 -6.78
N PHE A 47 -0.31 46.21 -7.49
CA PHE A 47 -0.88 47.02 -8.56
C PHE A 47 -1.58 48.24 -7.96
N LYS A 48 -1.08 49.44 -8.25
CA LYS A 48 -1.57 50.69 -7.62
C LYS A 48 -3.05 51.00 -7.88
N VAL A 49 -3.57 50.63 -9.04
CA VAL A 49 -4.97 50.90 -9.44
C VAL A 49 -5.98 50.12 -8.59
N ILE A 50 -5.74 48.86 -8.41
CA ILE A 50 -6.64 47.95 -7.66
C ILE A 50 -6.09 47.59 -6.25
N ASN A 51 -4.92 48.14 -5.93
CA ASN A 51 -4.22 47.92 -4.67
C ASN A 51 -4.08 46.44 -4.29
N THR A 52 -3.85 45.58 -5.29
CA THR A 52 -3.81 44.09 -5.20
C THR A 52 -2.42 43.58 -5.49
N ARG A 53 -1.95 42.64 -4.68
CA ARG A 53 -0.77 41.80 -4.96
C ARG A 53 -1.26 40.42 -5.40
N VAL A 54 -0.61 39.87 -6.39
CA VAL A 54 -0.87 38.51 -6.86
C VAL A 54 0.33 37.63 -6.54
N THR A 55 0.09 36.52 -5.91
CA THR A 55 1.12 35.50 -5.62
C THR A 55 0.72 34.17 -6.30
N LEU A 56 1.62 33.64 -7.11
CA LEU A 56 1.49 32.34 -7.73
C LEU A 56 2.51 31.40 -7.11
N SER A 57 2.08 30.25 -6.66
CA SER A 57 2.97 29.18 -6.20
C SER A 57 2.54 27.86 -6.80
N GLY A 58 3.48 26.93 -6.91
CA GLY A 58 3.19 25.59 -7.38
C GLY A 58 4.28 24.63 -6.98
N ALA A 59 3.91 23.37 -6.90
CA ALA A 59 4.80 22.27 -6.59
C ALA A 59 4.43 21.04 -7.38
N TRP A 60 5.43 20.38 -7.94
CA TRP A 60 5.31 19.05 -8.53
C TRP A 60 6.29 18.12 -7.85
N PHE A 61 5.80 16.96 -7.40
CA PHE A 61 6.61 15.94 -6.76
C PHE A 61 6.36 14.56 -7.37
N LYS A 62 7.44 13.80 -7.47
CA LYS A 62 7.42 12.38 -7.74
C LYS A 62 8.11 11.67 -6.58
N THR A 63 7.38 10.82 -5.89
CA THR A 63 7.92 9.97 -4.81
C THR A 63 7.91 8.53 -5.27
N THR A 64 9.06 7.89 -5.23
CA THR A 64 9.22 6.46 -5.52
C THR A 64 9.58 5.76 -4.22
N PHE A 65 8.79 4.77 -3.86
CA PHE A 65 9.02 3.89 -2.72
C PHE A 65 9.29 2.49 -3.25
N ASN A 66 10.38 1.89 -2.81
CA ASN A 66 10.73 0.50 -3.09
C ASN A 66 10.82 -0.27 -1.76
N ASN A 67 10.19 -1.42 -1.70
CA ASN A 67 10.34 -2.35 -0.58
C ASN A 67 10.88 -3.68 -1.14
N SER A 68 12.05 -4.10 -0.68
CA SER A 68 12.75 -5.31 -1.13
C SER A 68 12.82 -6.40 -0.07
N LEU A 69 12.09 -6.25 1.05
CA LEU A 69 12.07 -7.27 2.09
C LEU A 69 11.16 -8.43 1.69
N PRO A 70 11.62 -9.67 1.83
CA PRO A 70 10.76 -10.83 1.62
C PRO A 70 9.69 -10.92 2.71
N GLU A 71 8.49 -11.33 2.32
CA GLU A 71 7.35 -11.47 3.22
C GLU A 71 6.76 -12.88 3.16
N TRP A 72 6.49 -13.43 4.36
CA TRP A 72 5.69 -14.65 4.48
C TRP A 72 4.21 -14.32 4.38
N SER A 73 3.54 -14.91 3.42
CA SER A 73 2.09 -14.80 3.27
C SER A 73 1.42 -16.15 3.32
N ARG A 74 0.28 -16.19 4.00
CA ARG A 74 -0.55 -17.39 4.12
C ARG A 74 -1.83 -17.19 3.33
N PRO A 75 -1.95 -17.76 2.12
CA PRO A 75 -3.21 -17.81 1.42
C PRO A 75 -4.17 -18.78 2.14
N ASN A 76 -5.44 -18.46 2.14
CA ASN A 76 -6.47 -19.39 2.60
C ASN A 76 -6.69 -20.47 1.54
N ILE A 77 -5.94 -21.55 1.66
CA ILE A 77 -6.10 -22.73 0.79
C ILE A 77 -7.03 -23.70 1.48
N ILE A 78 -8.21 -23.89 0.91
CA ILE A 78 -9.23 -24.81 1.45
C ILE A 78 -9.35 -25.99 0.49
N ILE A 79 -9.08 -27.19 0.99
CA ILE A 79 -9.23 -28.44 0.28
C ILE A 79 -10.15 -29.35 1.11
N ASN A 80 -11.23 -29.83 0.51
CA ASN A 80 -12.22 -30.69 1.18
C ASN A 80 -12.72 -30.08 2.51
N ASN A 81 -13.02 -28.81 2.53
CA ASN A 81 -13.43 -28.05 3.74
C ASN A 81 -12.36 -27.98 4.85
N GLN A 82 -11.12 -28.32 4.57
CA GLN A 82 -10.01 -28.20 5.51
C GLN A 82 -9.01 -27.15 5.01
N GLU A 83 -8.59 -26.26 5.91
CA GLU A 83 -7.54 -25.28 5.63
C GLU A 83 -6.19 -25.97 5.58
N VAL A 84 -5.47 -25.86 4.44
CA VAL A 84 -4.17 -26.51 4.27
C VAL A 84 -3.08 -25.59 4.81
N PRO A 85 -2.15 -26.09 5.65
CA PRO A 85 -1.16 -25.29 6.33
C PRO A 85 0.09 -25.03 5.45
N TYR A 86 -0.09 -24.30 4.34
CA TYR A 86 1.02 -23.84 3.53
C TYR A 86 1.21 -22.34 3.63
N MET A 87 2.46 -21.89 3.65
CA MET A 87 2.87 -20.49 3.61
C MET A 87 3.86 -20.28 2.48
N GLY A 88 3.68 -19.22 1.72
CA GLY A 88 4.62 -18.80 0.68
C GLY A 88 5.52 -17.67 1.17
N LEU A 89 6.78 -17.70 0.75
CA LEU A 89 7.73 -16.61 0.92
C LEU A 89 7.86 -15.88 -0.41
N TYR A 90 7.47 -14.62 -0.42
CA TYR A 90 7.41 -13.78 -1.62
C TYR A 90 8.46 -12.70 -1.54
N ASP A 91 9.06 -12.41 -2.67
CA ASP A 91 9.95 -11.26 -2.79
C ASP A 91 9.07 -10.02 -2.98
N MET A 92 9.11 -9.13 -2.00
CA MET A 92 8.29 -7.91 -1.99
C MET A 92 9.00 -6.79 -2.76
N ASP A 93 9.25 -7.02 -4.05
CA ASP A 93 9.72 -5.97 -4.96
C ASP A 93 8.60 -4.95 -5.23
N GLU A 94 7.98 -4.47 -4.14
CA GLU A 94 6.87 -3.53 -4.24
C GLU A 94 7.39 -2.14 -4.57
N LYS A 95 7.08 -1.68 -5.78
CA LYS A 95 7.38 -0.33 -6.21
C LYS A 95 6.12 0.51 -6.27
N LYS A 96 6.06 1.53 -5.43
CA LYS A 96 4.99 2.52 -5.43
C LYS A 96 5.50 3.85 -5.96
N VAL A 97 4.80 4.41 -6.93
CA VAL A 97 5.13 5.72 -7.49
C VAL A 97 3.94 6.65 -7.27
N TYR A 98 4.20 7.74 -6.55
CA TYR A 98 3.23 8.81 -6.31
C TYR A 98 3.65 10.04 -7.09
N GLN A 99 2.71 10.66 -7.79
CA GLN A 99 2.93 11.94 -8.45
C GLN A 99 1.84 12.91 -8.04
N THR A 100 2.25 14.07 -7.59
CA THR A 100 1.34 15.16 -7.21
C THR A 100 1.78 16.46 -7.86
N MET A 101 0.81 17.24 -8.32
CA MET A 101 1.05 18.61 -8.81
C MET A 101 -0.06 19.51 -8.32
N ASN A 102 0.33 20.55 -7.58
CA ASN A 102 -0.58 21.53 -7.02
C ASN A 102 -0.13 22.92 -7.44
N THR A 103 -1.10 23.82 -7.63
CA THR A 103 -0.85 25.25 -7.81
C THR A 103 -1.77 26.05 -6.90
N SER A 104 -1.30 27.22 -6.49
CA SER A 104 -2.07 28.16 -5.69
C SER A 104 -1.89 29.56 -6.23
N LEU A 105 -2.98 30.25 -6.44
CA LEU A 105 -3.04 31.64 -6.87
C LEU A 105 -3.72 32.45 -5.77
N MET A 106 -3.00 33.40 -5.19
CA MET A 106 -3.48 34.23 -4.10
C MET A 106 -3.54 35.70 -4.54
N PHE A 107 -4.64 36.37 -4.21
CA PHE A 107 -4.88 37.77 -4.43
C PHE A 107 -5.03 38.46 -3.07
N ASP A 108 -4.17 39.44 -2.76
CA ASP A 108 -4.24 40.26 -1.56
C ASP A 108 -4.59 41.70 -1.95
N THR A 109 -5.83 42.06 -1.74
CA THR A 109 -6.35 43.42 -2.04
C THR A 109 -6.44 44.21 -0.75
N HIS A 110 -5.78 45.35 -0.72
CA HIS A 110 -5.84 46.30 0.39
C HIS A 110 -6.82 47.44 0.06
N ILE A 111 -7.80 47.65 0.90
CA ILE A 111 -8.81 48.68 0.80
C ILE A 111 -8.52 49.76 1.87
N PRO A 112 -7.68 50.80 1.57
CA PRO A 112 -7.20 51.72 2.59
C PRO A 112 -8.32 52.55 3.24
N THR A 113 -9.37 52.89 2.47
CA THR A 113 -10.53 53.67 2.96
C THR A 113 -11.30 52.93 4.06
N LEU A 114 -11.25 51.63 4.09
CA LEU A 114 -11.94 50.81 5.09
C LEU A 114 -10.97 50.17 6.09
N GLY A 115 -9.66 50.35 5.89
CA GLY A 115 -8.64 49.65 6.71
C GLY A 115 -8.67 48.15 6.60
N LEU A 116 -9.18 47.59 5.48
CA LEU A 116 -9.37 46.16 5.30
C LEU A 116 -8.35 45.57 4.30
N ILE A 117 -7.99 44.31 4.55
CA ILE A 117 -7.27 43.47 3.60
C ILE A 117 -8.18 42.29 3.24
N PHE A 118 -8.45 42.13 1.94
CA PHE A 118 -9.22 41.04 1.42
C PHE A 118 -8.28 40.05 0.68
N SER A 119 -8.18 38.83 1.19
CA SER A 119 -7.34 37.78 0.60
C SER A 119 -8.20 36.66 0.02
N THR A 120 -7.98 36.35 -1.25
CA THR A 120 -8.63 35.24 -1.95
C THR A 120 -7.57 34.29 -2.44
N THR A 121 -7.75 33.00 -2.16
CA THR A 121 -6.84 31.95 -2.62
C THR A 121 -7.60 30.93 -3.47
N ILE A 122 -7.10 30.67 -4.66
CA ILE A 122 -7.58 29.63 -5.57
C ILE A 122 -6.52 28.54 -5.59
N GLN A 123 -6.88 27.32 -5.24
CA GLN A 123 -5.98 26.16 -5.27
C GLN A 123 -6.48 25.15 -6.28
N ALA A 124 -5.55 24.57 -7.05
CA ALA A 124 -5.84 23.52 -8.00
C ALA A 124 -4.86 22.35 -7.84
N GLN A 125 -5.39 21.14 -7.82
CA GLN A 125 -4.63 19.92 -7.88
C GLN A 125 -4.76 19.34 -9.30
N TRP A 126 -3.65 19.36 -10.05
CA TRP A 126 -3.62 18.95 -11.46
C TRP A 126 -3.28 17.48 -11.63
N ILE A 127 -2.41 16.98 -10.76
CA ILE A 127 -1.94 15.60 -10.78
C ILE A 127 -2.06 15.04 -9.38
N ASN A 128 -2.73 13.91 -9.27
CA ASN A 128 -2.74 13.04 -8.11
C ASN A 128 -2.82 11.62 -8.63
N LYS A 129 -1.66 11.04 -8.91
CA LYS A 129 -1.54 9.70 -9.48
C LYS A 129 -0.76 8.81 -8.55
N GLN A 130 -1.29 7.62 -8.35
CA GLN A 130 -0.60 6.53 -7.69
C GLN A 130 -0.48 5.37 -8.67
N ARG A 131 0.72 4.85 -8.81
CA ARG A 131 0.99 3.60 -9.52
C ARG A 131 1.63 2.65 -8.53
N ILE A 132 1.09 1.45 -8.44
CA ILE A 132 1.65 0.36 -7.67
C ILE A 132 2.03 -0.69 -8.70
N ASP A 133 3.32 -0.97 -8.85
CA ASP A 133 3.75 -2.09 -9.66
C ASP A 133 3.41 -3.37 -8.89
N PRO A 134 2.83 -4.37 -9.54
CA PRO A 134 2.42 -5.60 -8.88
C PRO A 134 3.65 -6.28 -8.26
N ASN A 135 3.46 -6.78 -7.06
CA ASN A 135 4.44 -7.62 -6.38
C ASN A 135 4.62 -8.92 -7.14
N ASN A 136 5.74 -9.60 -6.91
CA ASN A 136 5.88 -10.97 -7.34
C ASN A 136 4.74 -11.81 -6.78
N THR A 137 3.88 -12.29 -7.68
CA THR A 137 2.72 -13.10 -7.33
C THR A 137 3.10 -14.55 -7.05
N VAL A 138 4.31 -14.94 -7.46
CA VAL A 138 4.84 -16.32 -7.32
C VAL A 138 5.82 -16.32 -6.15
N PRO A 139 5.64 -17.23 -5.17
CA PRO A 139 6.60 -17.37 -4.09
C PRO A 139 7.89 -17.97 -4.62
N TYR A 140 9.03 -17.65 -4.05
CA TYR A 140 10.29 -18.32 -4.38
C TYR A 140 10.60 -19.48 -3.42
N SER A 141 9.91 -19.54 -2.28
CA SER A 141 9.99 -20.63 -1.31
C SER A 141 8.63 -20.83 -0.63
N TYR A 142 8.42 -21.99 -0.06
CA TYR A 142 7.23 -22.29 0.73
C TYR A 142 7.56 -23.11 1.95
N MET A 143 6.66 -23.14 2.92
CA MET A 143 6.73 -23.95 4.13
C MET A 143 5.40 -24.67 4.31
N GLY A 144 5.45 -25.96 4.57
CA GLY A 144 4.31 -26.81 4.90
C GLY A 144 4.21 -27.17 6.38
N ALA A 145 3.44 -28.19 6.70
CA ALA A 145 3.25 -28.72 8.05
C ALA A 145 4.55 -29.28 8.66
N ASP A 146 5.50 -29.67 7.84
CA ASP A 146 6.84 -30.13 8.24
C ASP A 146 7.71 -29.01 8.84
N LYS A 147 7.31 -27.74 8.71
CA LYS A 147 8.04 -26.54 9.20
C LYS A 147 9.42 -26.37 8.56
N VAL A 148 9.63 -26.97 7.38
CA VAL A 148 10.87 -26.84 6.60
C VAL A 148 10.60 -25.90 5.43
N VAL A 149 11.57 -25.04 5.11
CA VAL A 149 11.51 -24.16 3.95
C VAL A 149 11.97 -24.94 2.72
N HIS A 150 11.07 -25.05 1.74
CA HIS A 150 11.31 -25.70 0.46
C HIS A 150 11.39 -24.65 -0.65
N PRO A 151 12.24 -24.84 -1.67
CA PRO A 151 12.24 -23.99 -2.85
C PRO A 151 10.92 -24.18 -3.62
N TYR A 152 10.39 -23.11 -4.15
CA TYR A 152 9.22 -23.17 -5.04
C TYR A 152 9.70 -23.11 -6.50
N THR A 153 9.49 -24.18 -7.22
CA THR A 153 9.95 -24.36 -8.60
C THR A 153 8.78 -24.58 -9.56
N ASP A 154 9.07 -24.76 -10.84
CA ASP A 154 8.06 -25.07 -11.86
C ASP A 154 7.33 -26.42 -11.60
N VAL A 155 7.90 -27.28 -10.77
CA VAL A 155 7.28 -28.55 -10.37
C VAL A 155 6.15 -28.28 -9.38
N GLU A 156 6.42 -27.49 -8.35
CA GLU A 156 5.45 -27.09 -7.34
C GLU A 156 4.34 -26.23 -7.95
N ALA A 157 4.65 -25.41 -8.95
CA ALA A 157 3.68 -24.61 -9.68
C ALA A 157 2.65 -25.46 -10.47
N LYS A 158 2.96 -26.69 -10.77
CA LYS A 158 2.03 -27.66 -11.42
C LYS A 158 1.21 -28.46 -10.43
N ASP A 159 1.62 -28.51 -9.17
CA ASP A 159 0.85 -29.16 -8.11
C ASP A 159 -0.46 -28.40 -7.87
N PRO A 160 -1.64 -29.06 -7.90
CA PRO A 160 -2.92 -28.39 -7.75
C PRO A 160 -3.11 -27.71 -6.38
N ILE A 161 -2.37 -28.12 -5.36
CA ILE A 161 -2.40 -27.54 -4.02
C ILE A 161 -1.44 -26.35 -3.95
N LEU A 162 -0.18 -26.57 -4.28
CA LEU A 162 0.88 -25.54 -4.19
C LEU A 162 0.70 -24.42 -5.21
N LYS A 163 0.02 -24.67 -6.33
CA LYS A 163 -0.39 -23.64 -7.29
C LYS A 163 -1.26 -22.55 -6.66
N GLN A 164 -2.00 -22.88 -5.60
CA GLN A 164 -2.85 -21.90 -4.92
C GLN A 164 -2.04 -20.88 -4.08
N LEU A 165 -0.74 -21.11 -3.90
CA LEU A 165 0.19 -20.14 -3.34
C LEU A 165 0.45 -18.98 -4.32
N ILE A 166 0.18 -19.15 -5.62
CA ILE A 166 0.31 -18.06 -6.58
C ILE A 166 -0.83 -17.05 -6.32
N HIS A 167 -0.49 -15.86 -5.87
CA HIS A 167 -1.46 -14.80 -5.69
C HIS A 167 -2.03 -14.37 -7.04
N LYS A 168 -3.35 -14.24 -7.11
CA LYS A 168 -3.96 -13.55 -8.26
C LYS A 168 -3.58 -12.08 -8.19
N GLU A 169 -3.12 -11.52 -9.31
CA GLU A 169 -2.92 -10.07 -9.41
C GLU A 169 -4.19 -9.37 -8.93
N ARG A 170 -4.05 -8.46 -7.97
CA ARG A 170 -5.12 -7.53 -7.67
C ARG A 170 -5.21 -6.60 -8.88
N SER A 171 -6.25 -6.76 -9.68
CA SER A 171 -6.57 -5.75 -10.68
C SER A 171 -6.81 -4.44 -9.93
N SER A 172 -5.95 -3.47 -10.15
CA SER A 172 -6.18 -2.09 -9.73
C SER A 172 -7.22 -1.51 -10.70
N ASP A 173 -8.50 -1.61 -10.37
CA ASP A 173 -9.54 -0.79 -10.97
C ASP A 173 -9.43 0.65 -10.49
#